data_9b1d9740e23cef4f806a0e68d656f60d
#
_entry.id   9b1d9740e23cef4f806a0e68d656f60d
#
_cell.length_a   1.000
_cell.length_b   1.000
_cell.length_c   1.000
_cell.angle_alpha   90.00
_cell.angle_beta   90.00
_cell.angle_gamma   90.00
#
_symmetry.space_group_name_H-M   'P 1'
#
loop_
_entity.id
_entity.type
_entity.pdbx_description
1 polymer ?
#
loop_
_entity_poly.entity_id
_entity_poly.type
_entity_poly.pdbx_seq_one_letter_code
_entity_poly.pdbx_strand_id
1 'polypeptide(L)'
;MLSEDMAEAAGREYPILDKIYEDQTVIRVSGKRVEFDSVKFVRCRMEECDFSGASFCNVIFDKCDFSNCSFRDTYWKNVNISDSKGDGSQFCNSTFKWVKLLDSQFHYGNFSTVFWEFGEIRGCNFRESLMSEVKFKKTVFSSTDLTGTDFFRTPLKGMDLSECAIDGIMVSDQFTELSGVKVSLLQAAELARLMGVKIV
;
A
#
# COMPACT_ATOMS: atom_id res chain seq x y z
N MET A 1 14.31 -1.12 -23.12
CA MET A 1 13.12 -1.80 -22.50
C MET A 1 13.23 -1.67 -20.97
N LEU A 2 12.11 -1.83 -20.21
CA LEU A 2 12.15 -1.69 -18.76
C LEU A 2 13.24 -2.55 -18.09
N SER A 3 13.37 -3.82 -18.46
CA SER A 3 14.38 -4.72 -17.89
C SER A 3 15.83 -4.28 -18.16
N GLU A 4 16.08 -3.74 -19.33
CA GLU A 4 17.41 -3.22 -19.70
C GLU A 4 17.73 -1.94 -18.93
N ASP A 5 16.76 -1.00 -18.91
CA ASP A 5 16.93 0.26 -18.17
C ASP A 5 17.15 -0.01 -16.67
N MET A 6 16.44 -0.98 -16.08
CA MET A 6 16.64 -1.37 -14.68
C MET A 6 18.03 -1.99 -14.44
N ALA A 7 18.48 -2.87 -15.34
CA ALA A 7 19.81 -3.49 -15.24
C ALA A 7 20.94 -2.46 -15.39
N GLU A 8 20.78 -1.51 -16.30
CA GLU A 8 21.74 -0.42 -16.50
C GLU A 8 21.76 0.53 -15.29
N ALA A 9 20.59 0.95 -14.81
CA ALA A 9 20.46 1.84 -13.64
C ALA A 9 21.09 1.21 -12.38
N ALA A 10 20.80 -0.06 -12.11
CA ALA A 10 21.37 -0.78 -10.98
C ALA A 10 22.91 -0.93 -11.06
N GLY A 11 23.45 -1.10 -12.27
CA GLY A 11 24.90 -1.26 -12.47
C GLY A 11 25.69 0.03 -12.45
N ARG A 12 25.07 1.18 -12.72
CA ARG A 12 25.74 2.47 -12.86
C ARG A 12 25.29 3.53 -11.85
N GLU A 13 24.34 3.20 -10.98
CA GLU A 13 23.74 4.12 -10.00
C GLU A 13 23.14 5.39 -10.66
N TYR A 14 22.54 5.25 -11.85
CA TYR A 14 21.83 6.34 -12.52
C TYR A 14 20.32 6.19 -12.32
N PRO A 15 19.62 7.31 -12.09
CA PRO A 15 18.16 7.29 -12.03
C PRO A 15 17.55 7.02 -13.42
N ILE A 16 16.40 6.37 -13.44
CA ILE A 16 15.52 6.26 -14.60
C ILE A 16 14.62 7.49 -14.59
N LEU A 17 14.77 8.36 -15.58
CA LEU A 17 14.10 9.65 -15.65
C LEU A 17 13.18 9.77 -16.86
N ASP A 18 12.01 10.41 -16.68
CA ASP A 18 11.12 10.85 -17.76
C ASP A 18 10.76 9.74 -18.76
N LYS A 19 10.57 8.51 -18.27
CA LYS A 19 10.25 7.34 -19.11
C LYS A 19 8.77 6.97 -19.03
N ILE A 20 8.28 6.44 -20.13
CA ILE A 20 6.97 5.77 -20.19
C ILE A 20 7.21 4.33 -20.60
N TYR A 21 6.78 3.40 -19.75
CA TYR A 21 6.76 1.98 -20.04
C TYR A 21 5.31 1.54 -20.23
N GLU A 22 5.01 0.99 -21.38
CA GLU A 22 3.66 0.56 -21.74
C GLU A 22 3.68 -0.88 -22.22
N ASP A 23 2.71 -1.67 -21.73
CA ASP A 23 2.53 -3.09 -22.07
C ASP A 23 3.81 -3.95 -21.88
N GLN A 24 4.65 -3.57 -20.89
CA GLN A 24 5.89 -4.29 -20.58
C GLN A 24 5.62 -5.41 -19.57
N THR A 25 6.24 -6.56 -19.80
CA THR A 25 6.30 -7.64 -18.80
C THR A 25 7.73 -7.89 -18.39
N VAL A 26 7.98 -7.87 -17.08
CA VAL A 26 9.29 -8.19 -16.47
C VAL A 26 9.09 -9.25 -15.39
N ILE A 27 9.95 -10.28 -15.38
CA ILE A 27 9.85 -11.41 -14.48
C ILE A 27 11.18 -11.62 -13.78
N ARG A 28 11.16 -11.68 -12.45
CA ARG A 28 12.34 -11.90 -11.59
C ARG A 28 13.48 -10.93 -11.84
N VAL A 29 13.14 -9.69 -12.21
CA VAL A 29 14.13 -8.64 -12.44
C VAL A 29 14.42 -7.91 -11.14
N SER A 30 15.69 -7.57 -10.92
CA SER A 30 16.11 -6.76 -9.79
C SER A 30 16.13 -5.28 -10.16
N GLY A 31 15.31 -4.49 -9.48
CA GLY A 31 15.33 -3.03 -9.46
C GLY A 31 15.77 -2.48 -8.11
N LYS A 32 16.58 -3.26 -7.36
CA LYS A 32 17.09 -2.85 -6.04
C LYS A 32 17.82 -1.52 -6.11
N ARG A 33 17.42 -0.60 -5.21
CA ARG A 33 18.02 0.73 -5.06
C ARG A 33 17.95 1.59 -6.32
N VAL A 34 17.19 1.19 -7.34
CA VAL A 34 16.98 2.01 -8.54
C VAL A 34 16.11 3.21 -8.17
N GLU A 35 16.47 4.37 -8.67
CA GLU A 35 15.69 5.58 -8.56
C GLU A 35 14.85 5.77 -9.83
N PHE A 36 13.51 5.87 -9.63
CA PHE A 36 12.57 6.20 -10.69
C PHE A 36 12.03 7.61 -10.42
N ASP A 37 12.22 8.53 -11.34
CA ASP A 37 11.63 9.87 -11.25
C ASP A 37 10.91 10.25 -12.54
N SER A 38 9.70 10.77 -12.38
CA SER A 38 8.85 11.18 -13.52
C SER A 38 8.58 10.03 -14.51
N VAL A 39 8.41 8.81 -13.96
CA VAL A 39 8.19 7.59 -14.74
C VAL A 39 6.72 7.20 -14.74
N LYS A 40 6.21 6.77 -15.88
CA LYS A 40 4.86 6.22 -16.01
C LYS A 40 4.92 4.76 -16.46
N PHE A 41 4.28 3.89 -15.67
CA PHE A 41 4.02 2.49 -16.01
C PHE A 41 2.54 2.37 -16.39
N VAL A 42 2.27 1.88 -17.59
CA VAL A 42 0.91 1.69 -18.10
C VAL A 42 0.75 0.24 -18.53
N ARG A 43 -0.21 -0.45 -17.96
CA ARG A 43 -0.50 -1.88 -18.26
C ARG A 43 0.75 -2.78 -18.20
N CYS A 44 1.69 -2.43 -17.30
CA CYS A 44 2.89 -3.23 -17.09
C CYS A 44 2.63 -4.37 -16.10
N ARG A 45 3.27 -5.51 -16.34
CA ARG A 45 3.29 -6.65 -15.43
C ARG A 45 4.70 -6.87 -14.91
N MET A 46 4.82 -6.84 -13.59
CA MET A 46 6.05 -7.11 -12.86
C MET A 46 5.81 -8.34 -11.99
N GLU A 47 6.47 -9.44 -12.29
CA GLU A 47 6.26 -10.72 -11.61
C GLU A 47 7.51 -11.11 -10.82
N GLU A 48 7.34 -11.36 -9.51
CA GLU A 48 8.41 -11.75 -8.60
C GLU A 48 9.66 -10.82 -8.67
N CYS A 49 9.44 -9.53 -8.95
CA CYS A 49 10.50 -8.54 -9.03
C CYS A 49 10.90 -8.00 -7.65
N ASP A 50 12.16 -7.59 -7.52
CA ASP A 50 12.69 -7.04 -6.28
C ASP A 50 13.12 -5.58 -6.44
N PHE A 51 12.34 -4.67 -5.87
CA PHE A 51 12.58 -3.23 -5.83
C PHE A 51 13.04 -2.75 -4.45
N SER A 52 13.55 -3.65 -3.60
CA SER A 52 13.95 -3.28 -2.25
C SER A 52 14.96 -2.12 -2.23
N GLY A 53 14.69 -1.12 -1.40
CA GLY A 53 15.50 0.09 -1.30
C GLY A 53 15.38 1.05 -2.47
N ALA A 54 14.51 0.79 -3.45
CA ALA A 54 14.27 1.71 -4.56
C ALA A 54 13.55 2.99 -4.12
N SER A 55 13.62 4.03 -4.94
CA SER A 55 12.82 5.24 -4.77
C SER A 55 11.93 5.50 -5.98
N PHE A 56 10.71 5.97 -5.71
CA PHE A 56 9.70 6.30 -6.69
C PHE A 56 9.24 7.73 -6.44
N CYS A 57 9.68 8.68 -7.28
CA CYS A 57 9.32 10.08 -7.20
C CYS A 57 8.52 10.48 -8.44
N ASN A 58 7.37 11.13 -8.27
CA ASN A 58 6.51 11.57 -9.39
C ASN A 58 6.13 10.42 -10.34
N VAL A 59 5.83 9.23 -9.78
CA VAL A 59 5.60 8.02 -10.57
C VAL A 59 4.11 7.71 -10.65
N ILE A 60 3.70 7.19 -11.80
CA ILE A 60 2.33 6.74 -12.05
C ILE A 60 2.37 5.25 -12.41
N PHE A 61 1.54 4.46 -11.72
CA PHE A 61 1.18 3.10 -12.10
C PHE A 61 -0.29 3.08 -12.49
N ASP A 62 -0.56 2.81 -13.77
CA ASP A 62 -1.90 2.77 -14.33
C ASP A 62 -2.17 1.38 -14.91
N LYS A 63 -3.15 0.66 -14.37
CA LYS A 63 -3.53 -0.70 -14.77
C LYS A 63 -2.37 -1.70 -14.76
N CYS A 64 -1.49 -1.57 -13.78
CA CYS A 64 -0.33 -2.44 -13.61
C CYS A 64 -0.63 -3.63 -12.71
N ASP A 65 0.13 -4.70 -12.89
CA ASP A 65 0.17 -5.85 -11.97
C ASP A 65 1.61 -6.02 -11.46
N PHE A 66 1.81 -5.79 -10.19
CA PHE A 66 3.08 -5.99 -9.49
C PHE A 66 2.89 -6.89 -8.26
N SER A 67 1.95 -7.84 -8.36
CA SER A 67 1.69 -8.82 -7.31
C SER A 67 2.92 -9.64 -6.98
N ASN A 68 3.08 -9.99 -5.69
CA ASN A 68 4.22 -10.74 -5.16
C ASN A 68 5.60 -10.09 -5.38
N CYS A 69 5.65 -8.79 -5.64
CA CYS A 69 6.91 -8.05 -5.73
C CYS A 69 7.38 -7.55 -4.35
N SER A 70 8.68 -7.35 -4.21
CA SER A 70 9.29 -6.74 -3.03
C SER A 70 9.52 -5.26 -3.24
N PHE A 71 8.90 -4.44 -2.40
CA PHE A 71 9.11 -3.00 -2.28
C PHE A 71 9.53 -2.64 -0.85
N ARG A 72 10.32 -3.48 -0.21
CA ARG A 72 10.80 -3.25 1.16
C ARG A 72 11.76 -2.09 1.21
N ASP A 73 11.70 -1.33 2.29
CA ASP A 73 12.64 -0.24 2.55
C ASP A 73 12.64 0.83 1.45
N THR A 74 11.51 1.02 0.75
CA THR A 74 11.38 1.95 -0.38
C THR A 74 10.93 3.34 0.03
N TYR A 75 11.24 4.32 -0.80
CA TYR A 75 10.78 5.69 -0.65
C TYR A 75 9.85 6.07 -1.80
N TRP A 76 8.63 6.52 -1.45
CA TRP A 76 7.60 6.91 -2.41
C TRP A 76 7.21 8.37 -2.17
N LYS A 77 7.27 9.19 -3.20
CA LYS A 77 6.89 10.60 -3.14
C LYS A 77 6.11 11.02 -4.36
N ASN A 78 4.90 11.56 -4.14
CA ASN A 78 4.02 11.99 -5.23
C ASN A 78 3.75 10.86 -6.24
N VAL A 79 3.27 9.72 -5.73
CA VAL A 79 3.00 8.53 -6.53
C VAL A 79 1.50 8.30 -6.61
N ASN A 80 1.04 7.97 -7.82
CA ASN A 80 -0.34 7.58 -8.08
C ASN A 80 -0.40 6.15 -8.61
N ILE A 81 -1.19 5.30 -7.94
CA ILE A 81 -1.47 3.92 -8.36
C ILE A 81 -2.97 3.82 -8.59
N SER A 82 -3.37 3.48 -9.81
CA SER A 82 -4.78 3.34 -10.19
C SER A 82 -5.05 2.05 -10.95
N ASP A 83 -6.26 1.48 -10.73
CA ASP A 83 -6.74 0.27 -11.42
C ASP A 83 -5.73 -0.89 -11.42
N SER A 84 -4.89 -0.99 -10.40
CA SER A 84 -3.70 -1.83 -10.37
C SER A 84 -3.80 -2.95 -9.32
N LYS A 85 -2.88 -3.93 -9.41
CA LYS A 85 -2.78 -5.05 -8.48
C LYS A 85 -1.40 -5.12 -7.85
N GLY A 86 -1.39 -5.26 -6.53
CA GLY A 86 -0.19 -5.47 -5.73
C GLY A 86 -0.43 -6.56 -4.68
N ASP A 87 -1.22 -7.60 -5.03
CA ASP A 87 -1.56 -8.68 -4.10
C ASP A 87 -0.30 -9.41 -3.62
N GLY A 88 -0.19 -9.66 -2.31
CA GLY A 88 0.97 -10.32 -1.71
C GLY A 88 2.27 -9.53 -1.72
N SER A 89 2.27 -8.31 -2.25
CA SER A 89 3.49 -7.49 -2.32
C SER A 89 3.93 -6.97 -0.97
N GLN A 90 5.26 -6.78 -0.84
CA GLN A 90 5.92 -6.40 0.41
C GLN A 90 6.34 -4.94 0.37
N PHE A 91 5.67 -4.09 1.15
CA PHE A 91 5.97 -2.65 1.28
C PHE A 91 6.54 -2.28 2.66
N CYS A 92 6.86 -3.27 3.49
CA CYS A 92 7.27 -3.02 4.87
C CYS A 92 8.51 -2.11 4.97
N ASN A 93 8.59 -1.36 6.07
CA ASN A 93 9.64 -0.38 6.37
C ASN A 93 9.74 0.78 5.37
N SER A 94 8.72 1.03 4.56
CA SER A 94 8.77 2.06 3.53
C SER A 94 8.22 3.39 4.02
N THR A 95 8.57 4.45 3.29
CA THR A 95 8.05 5.79 3.52
C THR A 95 7.22 6.24 2.32
N PHE A 96 5.95 6.56 2.57
CA PHE A 96 5.00 7.03 1.58
C PHE A 96 4.62 8.49 1.88
N LYS A 97 4.88 9.39 0.94
CA LYS A 97 4.50 10.81 1.02
C LYS A 97 3.73 11.22 -0.21
N TRP A 98 2.52 11.75 -0.02
CA TRP A 98 1.60 12.10 -1.13
C TRP A 98 1.38 10.92 -2.08
N VAL A 99 1.12 9.74 -1.51
CA VAL A 99 0.82 8.53 -2.29
C VAL A 99 -0.69 8.35 -2.35
N LYS A 100 -1.20 8.18 -3.57
CA LYS A 100 -2.60 7.90 -3.85
C LYS A 100 -2.75 6.48 -4.36
N LEU A 101 -3.66 5.74 -3.75
CA LEU A 101 -4.08 4.42 -4.18
C LEU A 101 -5.56 4.49 -4.55
N LEU A 102 -5.89 4.26 -5.80
CA LEU A 102 -7.24 4.41 -6.34
C LEU A 102 -7.67 3.11 -7.02
N ASP A 103 -8.85 2.60 -6.64
CA ASP A 103 -9.53 1.49 -7.30
C ASP A 103 -8.61 0.27 -7.55
N SER A 104 -7.74 -0.04 -6.58
CA SER A 104 -6.63 -1.00 -6.71
C SER A 104 -6.70 -2.12 -5.66
N GLN A 105 -6.03 -3.24 -5.92
CA GLN A 105 -6.05 -4.44 -5.09
C GLN A 105 -4.70 -4.69 -4.42
N PHE A 106 -4.74 -4.98 -3.10
CA PHE A 106 -3.57 -5.22 -2.26
C PHE A 106 -3.86 -6.33 -1.24
N HIS A 107 -4.61 -7.38 -1.65
CA HIS A 107 -4.88 -8.53 -0.78
C HIS A 107 -3.57 -9.12 -0.27
N TYR A 108 -3.53 -9.50 1.00
CA TYR A 108 -2.36 -10.10 1.62
C TYR A 108 -1.08 -9.25 1.52
N GLY A 109 -1.20 -7.97 1.14
CA GLY A 109 -0.08 -7.04 1.06
C GLY A 109 0.51 -6.75 2.44
N ASN A 110 1.82 -6.61 2.53
CA ASN A 110 2.50 -6.29 3.79
C ASN A 110 2.95 -4.84 3.81
N PHE A 111 2.26 -4.02 4.59
CA PHE A 111 2.55 -2.60 4.83
C PHE A 111 3.08 -2.34 6.25
N SER A 112 3.52 -3.37 6.96
CA SER A 112 3.99 -3.22 8.34
C SER A 112 5.10 -2.18 8.45
N THR A 113 5.05 -1.36 9.50
CA THR A 113 6.03 -0.31 9.80
C THR A 113 6.16 0.80 8.75
N VAL A 114 5.20 0.93 7.83
CA VAL A 114 5.17 2.04 6.85
C VAL A 114 4.90 3.36 7.56
N PHE A 115 5.66 4.39 7.20
CA PHE A 115 5.29 5.77 7.48
C PHE A 115 4.53 6.35 6.30
N TRP A 116 3.24 6.68 6.49
CA TRP A 116 2.36 7.16 5.43
C TRP A 116 1.86 8.57 5.73
N GLU A 117 2.34 9.54 5.00
CA GLU A 117 2.00 10.95 5.17
C GLU A 117 1.30 11.52 3.94
N PHE A 118 0.17 12.22 4.13
CA PHE A 118 -0.67 12.81 3.09
C PHE A 118 -1.14 11.76 2.05
N GLY A 119 -1.61 10.61 2.54
CA GLY A 119 -2.14 9.54 1.70
C GLY A 119 -3.61 9.73 1.33
N GLU A 120 -3.98 9.28 0.14
CA GLU A 120 -5.37 9.12 -0.27
C GLU A 120 -5.58 7.68 -0.73
N ILE A 121 -6.48 6.95 -0.08
CA ILE A 121 -6.79 5.55 -0.37
C ILE A 121 -8.29 5.46 -0.61
N ARG A 122 -8.67 5.15 -1.84
CA ARG A 122 -10.08 5.12 -2.24
C ARG A 122 -10.37 3.93 -3.14
N GLY A 123 -11.50 3.25 -2.86
CA GLY A 123 -11.98 2.14 -3.69
C GLY A 123 -11.04 0.93 -3.71
N CYS A 124 -10.12 0.86 -2.75
CA CYS A 124 -9.09 -0.17 -2.71
C CYS A 124 -9.53 -1.40 -1.91
N ASN A 125 -8.86 -2.52 -2.15
CA ASN A 125 -9.08 -3.75 -1.44
C ASN A 125 -7.79 -4.19 -0.71
N PHE A 126 -7.82 -4.14 0.62
CA PHE A 126 -6.74 -4.53 1.53
C PHE A 126 -7.10 -5.73 2.39
N ARG A 127 -8.03 -6.58 1.94
CA ARG A 127 -8.41 -7.77 2.71
C ARG A 127 -7.19 -8.56 3.13
N GLU A 128 -7.18 -8.96 4.42
CA GLU A 128 -6.14 -9.79 5.01
C GLU A 128 -4.71 -9.23 4.83
N SER A 129 -4.58 -7.91 4.67
CA SER A 129 -3.28 -7.26 4.60
C SER A 129 -2.69 -7.00 5.99
N LEU A 130 -1.36 -6.86 6.06
CA LEU A 130 -0.65 -6.52 7.28
C LEU A 130 -0.37 -5.02 7.30
N MET A 131 -0.94 -4.33 8.27
CA MET A 131 -0.73 -2.91 8.54
C MET A 131 -0.28 -2.69 10.00
N SER A 132 0.51 -3.63 10.53
CA SER A 132 1.02 -3.54 11.90
C SER A 132 2.07 -2.43 12.04
N GLU A 133 2.00 -1.67 13.12
CA GLU A 133 2.95 -0.59 13.46
C GLU A 133 3.05 0.52 12.38
N VAL A 134 2.00 0.69 11.56
CA VAL A 134 1.94 1.76 10.56
C VAL A 134 1.72 3.11 11.25
N LYS A 135 2.39 4.13 10.75
CA LYS A 135 2.20 5.51 11.19
C LYS A 135 1.49 6.32 10.12
N PHE A 136 0.17 6.47 10.26
CA PHE A 136 -0.62 7.34 9.40
C PHE A 136 -0.57 8.79 9.87
N LYS A 137 -0.30 9.70 8.94
CA LYS A 137 -0.35 11.15 9.19
C LYS A 137 -1.07 11.84 8.04
N LYS A 138 -2.24 12.43 8.32
CA LYS A 138 -3.09 13.07 7.29
C LYS A 138 -3.37 12.13 6.10
N THR A 139 -3.61 10.86 6.41
CA THR A 139 -3.99 9.82 5.44
C THR A 139 -5.48 9.56 5.57
N VAL A 140 -6.17 9.44 4.46
CA VAL A 140 -7.61 9.21 4.42
C VAL A 140 -7.94 7.91 3.68
N PHE A 141 -8.96 7.22 4.18
CA PHE A 141 -9.54 6.04 3.55
C PHE A 141 -10.99 6.34 3.19
N SER A 142 -11.43 5.91 2.02
CA SER A 142 -12.84 5.94 1.61
C SER A 142 -13.18 4.76 0.73
N SER A 143 -14.38 4.23 0.89
CA SER A 143 -14.90 3.11 0.07
C SER A 143 -13.91 1.95 -0.09
N THR A 144 -13.17 1.65 0.97
CA THR A 144 -12.05 0.69 0.97
C THR A 144 -12.40 -0.55 1.79
N ASP A 145 -12.06 -1.72 1.29
CA ASP A 145 -12.23 -2.99 2.01
C ASP A 145 -10.99 -3.30 2.84
N LEU A 146 -11.14 -3.22 4.15
CA LEU A 146 -10.13 -3.51 5.17
C LEU A 146 -10.46 -4.81 5.94
N THR A 147 -11.35 -5.65 5.42
CA THR A 147 -11.77 -6.89 6.07
C THR A 147 -10.56 -7.77 6.39
N GLY A 148 -10.45 -8.22 7.64
CA GLY A 148 -9.35 -9.05 8.09
C GLY A 148 -7.97 -8.38 8.13
N THR A 149 -7.90 -7.06 7.93
CA THR A 149 -6.62 -6.32 8.00
C THR A 149 -6.07 -6.30 9.41
N ASP A 150 -4.79 -6.57 9.58
CA ASP A 150 -4.08 -6.49 10.87
C ASP A 150 -3.56 -5.07 11.12
N PHE A 151 -4.17 -4.39 12.10
CA PHE A 151 -3.77 -3.06 12.59
C PHE A 151 -3.02 -3.12 13.94
N PHE A 152 -2.41 -4.25 14.28
CA PHE A 152 -1.68 -4.39 15.53
C PHE A 152 -0.71 -3.22 15.74
N ARG A 153 -0.83 -2.52 16.87
CA ARG A 153 -0.07 -1.31 17.22
C ARG A 153 -0.12 -0.17 16.20
N THR A 154 -1.20 -0.08 15.39
CA THR A 154 -1.41 1.00 14.43
C THR A 154 -2.53 1.92 14.91
N PRO A 155 -2.22 3.09 15.46
CA PRO A 155 -3.23 4.02 15.96
C PRO A 155 -4.13 4.53 14.83
N LEU A 156 -5.44 4.31 14.97
CA LEU A 156 -6.47 4.78 14.01
C LEU A 156 -7.14 6.10 14.49
N LYS A 157 -6.57 6.76 15.48
CA LYS A 157 -7.12 7.96 16.10
C LYS A 157 -7.39 9.07 15.08
N GLY A 158 -8.66 9.50 15.03
CA GLY A 158 -9.10 10.59 14.15
C GLY A 158 -9.39 10.15 12.72
N MET A 159 -9.09 8.92 12.35
CA MET A 159 -9.43 8.37 11.04
C MET A 159 -10.93 8.11 10.95
N ASP A 160 -11.50 8.40 9.80
CA ASP A 160 -12.89 8.09 9.49
C ASP A 160 -12.93 6.86 8.58
N LEU A 161 -13.42 5.75 9.12
CA LEU A 161 -13.56 4.47 8.43
C LEU A 161 -15.05 4.13 8.18
N SER A 162 -15.96 5.09 8.37
CA SER A 162 -17.41 4.86 8.30
C SER A 162 -17.90 4.35 6.93
N GLU A 163 -17.16 4.65 5.86
CA GLU A 163 -17.43 4.17 4.49
C GLU A 163 -16.59 2.95 4.08
N CYS A 164 -15.81 2.38 5.00
CA CYS A 164 -14.95 1.23 4.75
C CYS A 164 -15.58 -0.07 5.25
N ALA A 165 -15.21 -1.22 4.69
CA ALA A 165 -15.49 -2.50 5.31
C ALA A 165 -14.39 -2.82 6.31
N ILE A 166 -14.75 -3.09 7.58
CA ILE A 166 -13.80 -3.35 8.67
C ILE A 166 -14.07 -4.66 9.40
N ASP A 167 -14.78 -5.59 8.76
CA ASP A 167 -15.14 -6.86 9.37
C ASP A 167 -13.89 -7.68 9.71
N GLY A 168 -13.81 -8.19 10.92
CA GLY A 168 -12.72 -9.06 11.34
C GLY A 168 -11.33 -8.42 11.34
N ILE A 169 -11.22 -7.09 11.43
CA ILE A 169 -9.91 -6.45 11.63
C ILE A 169 -9.24 -6.97 12.90
N MET A 170 -7.92 -7.02 12.89
CA MET A 170 -7.13 -7.46 14.05
C MET A 170 -6.44 -6.26 14.70
N VAL A 171 -6.48 -6.22 16.03
CA VAL A 171 -5.86 -5.19 16.87
C VAL A 171 -5.29 -5.85 18.11
N SER A 172 -4.56 -5.11 18.94
CA SER A 172 -4.06 -5.64 20.22
C SER A 172 -5.19 -5.98 21.19
N ASP A 173 -4.94 -6.86 22.15
CA ASP A 173 -5.87 -7.22 23.21
C ASP A 173 -6.34 -6.02 24.06
N GLN A 174 -5.63 -4.93 24.00
CA GLN A 174 -5.93 -3.68 24.73
C GLN A 174 -6.83 -2.73 23.92
N PHE A 175 -7.07 -3.00 22.63
CA PHE A 175 -7.89 -2.20 21.70
C PHE A 175 -7.46 -0.73 21.61
N THR A 176 -6.22 -0.40 21.93
CA THR A 176 -5.71 0.98 21.96
C THR A 176 -5.72 1.62 20.58
N GLU A 177 -5.60 0.82 19.52
CA GLU A 177 -5.64 1.23 18.12
C GLU A 177 -6.96 1.90 17.75
N LEU A 178 -8.07 1.43 18.37
CA LEU A 178 -9.43 1.91 18.08
C LEU A 178 -9.78 3.22 18.79
N SER A 179 -8.92 3.71 19.67
CA SER A 179 -9.19 4.94 20.43
C SER A 179 -9.35 6.15 19.53
N GLY A 180 -10.58 6.69 19.42
CA GLY A 180 -10.88 7.88 18.63
C GLY A 180 -11.01 7.65 17.13
N VAL A 181 -11.10 6.40 16.65
CA VAL A 181 -11.54 6.08 15.29
C VAL A 181 -13.01 6.46 15.10
N LYS A 182 -13.38 6.90 13.91
CA LYS A 182 -14.77 7.17 13.55
C LYS A 182 -15.29 6.03 12.70
N VAL A 183 -16.46 5.51 13.08
CA VAL A 183 -17.11 4.36 12.43
C VAL A 183 -18.62 4.57 12.37
N SER A 184 -19.30 3.85 11.51
CA SER A 184 -20.77 3.80 11.46
C SER A 184 -21.35 3.00 12.63
N LEU A 185 -22.67 3.09 12.85
CA LEU A 185 -23.35 2.33 13.89
C LEU A 185 -23.20 0.82 13.71
N LEU A 186 -23.29 0.32 12.48
CA LEU A 186 -23.14 -1.11 12.20
C LEU A 186 -21.71 -1.58 12.50
N GLN A 187 -20.72 -0.81 12.10
CA GLN A 187 -19.32 -1.11 12.41
C GLN A 187 -19.03 -1.05 13.91
N ALA A 188 -19.66 -0.14 14.65
CA ALA A 188 -19.52 -0.10 16.11
C ALA A 188 -20.01 -1.40 16.76
N ALA A 189 -21.06 -2.02 16.22
CA ALA A 189 -21.53 -3.33 16.68
C ALA A 189 -20.49 -4.44 16.40
N GLU A 190 -19.84 -4.44 15.24
CA GLU A 190 -18.75 -5.39 14.93
C GLU A 190 -17.56 -5.20 15.87
N LEU A 191 -17.14 -3.96 16.12
CA LEU A 191 -16.07 -3.68 17.08
C LEU A 191 -16.42 -4.10 18.50
N ALA A 192 -17.69 -3.93 18.92
CA ALA A 192 -18.15 -4.41 20.22
C ALA A 192 -18.07 -5.94 20.32
N ARG A 193 -18.41 -6.68 19.25
CA ARG A 193 -18.24 -8.14 19.22
C ARG A 193 -16.77 -8.55 19.31
N LEU A 194 -15.87 -7.83 18.63
CA LEU A 194 -14.43 -8.05 18.75
C LEU A 194 -13.95 -7.92 20.20
N MET A 195 -14.55 -7.02 20.97
CA MET A 195 -14.29 -6.83 22.40
C MET A 195 -15.02 -7.86 23.31
N GLY A 196 -15.69 -8.85 22.73
CA GLY A 196 -16.40 -9.89 23.47
C GLY A 196 -17.83 -9.52 23.91
N VAL A 197 -18.38 -8.39 23.47
CA VAL A 197 -19.75 -7.96 23.77
C VAL A 197 -20.74 -8.81 22.97
N LYS A 198 -21.77 -9.33 23.65
CA LYS A 198 -22.89 -10.01 23.00
C LYS A 198 -24.00 -9.00 22.72
N ILE A 199 -24.29 -8.79 21.45
CA ILE A 199 -25.38 -7.91 21.00
C ILE A 199 -26.64 -8.79 20.84
N VAL A 200 -27.72 -8.40 21.49
CA VAL A 200 -29.01 -9.08 21.49
C VAL A 200 -30.05 -8.26 20.74
#